data_1675faa303b9ccf9717be6cbe71e0f37
#
_entry.id   1675faa303b9ccf9717be6cbe71e0f37
#
_cell.length_a   1.000
_cell.length_b   1.000
_cell.length_c   1.000
_cell.angle_alpha   90.00
_cell.angle_beta   90.00
_cell.angle_gamma   90.00
#
_symmetry.space_group_name_H-M   'P 1'
#
loop_
_entity.id
_entity.type
_entity.pdbx_description
1 polymer ?
#
loop_
_entity_poly.entity_id
_entity_poly.type
_entity_poly.pdbx_seq_one_letter_code
_entity_poly.pdbx_strand_id
1 'polypeptide(L)'
;MEQGDTLASVPFAQRLEQLGNQRLAFVIGGADGLTPELKAKAQWRLSLSPMTFPHELARLMLVEQLFRAQAIVQGSPYHRA
;
A
#
# COMPACT_ATOMS: atom_id res chain seq x y z
N MET A 1 -4.54 9.23 1.56
CA MET A 1 -3.27 8.68 2.08
C MET A 1 -3.17 8.77 3.59
N GLU A 2 -3.76 9.77 4.18
CA GLU A 2 -3.73 9.90 5.63
C GLU A 2 -4.85 9.12 6.34
N GLN A 3 -5.75 8.52 5.59
CA GLN A 3 -6.83 7.69 6.14
C GLN A 3 -6.62 6.23 5.76
N GLY A 4 -6.89 5.34 6.68
CA GLY A 4 -6.72 3.91 6.49
C GLY A 4 -5.67 3.34 7.41
N ASP A 5 -5.37 2.07 7.24
CA ASP A 5 -4.41 1.36 8.08
C ASP A 5 -2.99 1.76 7.73
N THR A 6 -2.19 2.04 8.74
CA THR A 6 -0.77 2.32 8.58
C THR A 6 0.02 1.08 8.99
N LEU A 7 0.84 0.55 8.09
CA LEU A 7 1.61 -0.66 8.33
C LEU A 7 3.08 -0.43 8.02
N ALA A 8 3.95 -1.04 8.82
CA ALA A 8 5.35 -1.18 8.44
C ALA A 8 5.50 -2.16 7.27
N SER A 9 6.69 -2.19 6.66
CA SER A 9 6.90 -2.96 5.43
C SER A 9 6.71 -4.47 5.61
N VAL A 10 7.14 -5.04 6.72
CA VAL A 10 6.98 -6.49 6.94
C VAL A 10 5.52 -6.86 7.14
N PRO A 11 4.74 -6.20 8.03
CA PRO A 11 3.30 -6.48 8.11
C PRO A 11 2.57 -6.24 6.80
N PHE A 12 2.98 -5.25 6.02
CA PHE A 12 2.40 -5.00 4.71
C PHE A 12 2.64 -6.20 3.77
N ALA A 13 3.86 -6.71 3.74
CA ALA A 13 4.21 -7.89 2.94
C ALA A 13 3.40 -9.11 3.36
N GLN A 14 3.25 -9.32 4.67
CA GLN A 14 2.47 -10.43 5.20
C GLN A 14 1.01 -10.34 4.81
N ARG A 15 0.45 -9.14 4.81
CA ARG A 15 -0.93 -8.90 4.40
C ARG A 15 -1.12 -9.23 2.92
N LEU A 16 -0.17 -8.81 2.08
CA LEU A 16 -0.22 -9.13 0.66
C LEU A 16 -0.14 -10.63 0.42
N GLU A 17 0.72 -11.32 1.16
CA GLU A 17 0.85 -12.77 1.06
C GLU A 17 -0.46 -13.48 1.42
N GLN A 18 -1.15 -13.00 2.45
CA GLN A 18 -2.44 -13.54 2.85
C GLN A 18 -3.51 -13.39 1.76
N LEU A 19 -3.41 -12.36 0.93
CA LEU A 19 -4.34 -12.15 -0.17
C LEU A 19 -4.07 -13.13 -1.33
N GLY A 20 -2.90 -13.76 -1.33
CA GLY A 20 -2.58 -14.85 -2.24
C GLY A 20 -2.44 -14.43 -3.69
N ASN A 21 -2.92 -15.28 -4.61
CA ASN A 21 -2.78 -15.07 -6.04
C ASN A 21 -3.91 -14.26 -6.65
N GLN A 22 -4.68 -13.58 -5.84
CA GLN A 22 -5.76 -12.74 -6.33
C GLN A 22 -5.19 -11.55 -7.10
N ARG A 23 -5.92 -11.13 -8.13
CA ARG A 23 -5.58 -9.88 -8.80
C ARG A 23 -5.86 -8.73 -7.86
N LEU A 24 -4.89 -7.86 -7.72
CA LEU A 24 -5.02 -6.68 -6.87
C LEU A 24 -4.97 -5.43 -7.71
N ALA A 25 -5.87 -4.52 -7.42
CA ALA A 25 -5.86 -3.19 -8.02
C ALA A 25 -5.69 -2.17 -6.90
N PHE A 26 -4.78 -1.23 -7.11
CA PHE A 26 -4.53 -0.16 -6.15
C PHE A 26 -5.06 1.14 -6.72
N VAL A 27 -5.86 1.84 -5.93
CA VAL A 27 -6.40 3.15 -6.31
C VAL A 27 -5.79 4.18 -5.37
N ILE A 28 -5.16 5.17 -5.95
CA ILE A 28 -4.52 6.25 -5.21
C ILE A 28 -5.42 7.48 -5.32
N GLY A 29 -5.77 8.06 -4.18
CA GLY A 29 -6.57 9.27 -4.15
C GLY A 29 -5.80 10.46 -4.69
N GLY A 30 -6.51 11.36 -5.38
CA GLY A 30 -5.96 12.64 -5.81
C GLY A 30 -5.90 13.64 -4.67
N ALA A 31 -5.83 14.93 -5.01
CA ALA A 31 -5.68 16.01 -4.03
C ALA A 31 -6.79 16.02 -2.97
N ASP A 32 -8.00 15.66 -3.37
CA ASP A 32 -9.16 15.63 -2.46
C ASP A 32 -9.38 14.24 -1.85
N GLY A 33 -8.47 13.32 -2.09
CA GLY A 33 -8.59 11.95 -1.62
C GLY A 33 -9.57 11.12 -2.45
N LEU A 34 -9.96 9.97 -1.91
CA LEU A 34 -10.90 9.08 -2.57
C LEU A 34 -12.33 9.45 -2.21
N THR A 35 -13.25 9.23 -3.16
CA THR A 35 -14.65 9.46 -2.87
C THR A 35 -15.15 8.46 -1.83
N PRO A 36 -16.19 8.81 -1.05
CA PRO A 36 -16.77 7.85 -0.09
C PRO A 36 -17.23 6.57 -0.76
N GLU A 37 -17.70 6.63 -2.00
CA GLU A 37 -18.15 5.45 -2.73
C GLU A 37 -17.00 4.49 -3.02
N LEU A 38 -15.86 4.99 -3.44
CA LEU A 38 -14.67 4.18 -3.67
C LEU A 38 -14.14 3.60 -2.36
N LYS A 39 -14.15 4.39 -1.30
CA LYS A 39 -13.72 3.91 0.02
C LYS A 39 -14.59 2.75 0.50
N ALA A 40 -15.89 2.82 0.26
CA ALA A 40 -16.81 1.78 0.66
C ALA A 40 -16.58 0.48 -0.12
N LYS A 41 -16.14 0.57 -1.37
CA LYS A 41 -15.87 -0.59 -2.20
C LYS A 41 -14.50 -1.22 -1.94
N ALA A 42 -13.60 -0.51 -1.28
CA ALA A 42 -12.26 -1.01 -1.04
C ALA A 42 -12.30 -2.16 -0.05
N GLN A 43 -11.62 -3.26 -0.37
CA GLN A 43 -11.45 -4.37 0.54
C GLN A 43 -10.43 -4.05 1.63
N TRP A 44 -9.53 -3.13 1.35
CA TRP A 44 -8.49 -2.73 2.27
C TRP A 44 -8.12 -1.27 2.01
N ARG A 45 -8.15 -0.49 3.07
CA ARG A 45 -7.75 0.92 3.01
C ARG A 45 -6.41 1.07 3.68
N LEU A 46 -5.41 1.45 2.89
CA LEU A 46 -4.03 1.58 3.34
C LEU A 46 -3.65 3.05 3.36
N SER A 47 -2.99 3.46 4.44
CA SER A 47 -2.36 4.78 4.52
C SER A 47 -0.85 4.61 4.49
N LEU A 48 -0.19 5.37 3.61
CA LEU A 48 1.28 5.38 3.58
C LEU A 48 1.85 6.16 4.74
N SER A 49 1.10 7.13 5.23
CA SER A 49 1.53 8.01 6.31
C SER A 49 0.34 8.86 6.73
N PRO A 50 0.31 9.35 7.99
CA PRO A 50 -0.65 10.38 8.38
C PRO A 50 -0.44 11.69 7.62
N MET A 51 0.71 11.87 6.99
CA MET A 51 1.02 13.07 6.22
C MET A 51 0.49 12.93 4.80
N THR A 52 0.17 14.07 4.21
CA THR A 52 -0.31 14.12 2.83
C THR A 52 0.88 14.28 1.88
N PHE A 53 0.90 13.49 0.82
CA PHE A 53 1.94 13.55 -0.21
C PHE A 53 1.33 13.85 -1.57
N PRO A 54 2.11 14.44 -2.48
CA PRO A 54 1.66 14.51 -3.87
C PRO A 54 1.34 13.12 -4.40
N HIS A 55 0.31 13.04 -5.19
CA HIS A 55 -0.22 11.80 -5.73
C HIS A 55 0.86 11.01 -6.49
N GLU A 56 1.70 11.68 -7.27
CA GLU A 56 2.77 11.00 -8.02
C GLU A 56 3.83 10.40 -7.10
N LEU A 57 4.17 11.11 -6.03
CA LEU A 57 5.13 10.61 -5.06
C LEU A 57 4.54 9.42 -4.31
N ALA A 58 3.27 9.49 -3.95
CA ALA A 58 2.57 8.38 -3.29
C ALA A 58 2.58 7.13 -4.16
N ARG A 59 2.37 7.30 -5.47
CA ARG A 59 2.41 6.20 -6.42
C ARG A 59 3.79 5.55 -6.46
N LEU A 60 4.84 6.35 -6.49
CA LEU A 60 6.21 5.83 -6.48
C LEU A 60 6.50 5.08 -5.18
N MET A 61 6.09 5.63 -4.05
CA MET A 61 6.27 4.99 -2.75
C MET A 61 5.54 3.66 -2.68
N LEU A 62 4.33 3.59 -3.20
CA LEU A 62 3.57 2.35 -3.23
C LEU A 62 4.25 1.30 -4.10
N VAL A 63 4.74 1.66 -5.28
CA VAL A 63 5.43 0.73 -6.18
C VAL A 63 6.70 0.21 -5.51
N GLU A 64 7.44 1.07 -4.84
CA GLU A 64 8.64 0.65 -4.11
C GLU A 64 8.29 -0.35 -3.00
N GLN A 65 7.22 -0.09 -2.25
CA GLN A 65 6.81 -0.98 -1.17
C GLN A 65 6.29 -2.32 -1.70
N LEU A 66 5.67 -2.35 -2.86
CA LEU A 66 5.23 -3.60 -3.49
C LEU A 66 6.44 -4.44 -3.89
N PHE A 67 7.47 -3.83 -4.46
CA PHE A 67 8.72 -4.51 -4.76
C PHE A 67 9.38 -5.05 -3.49
N ARG A 68 9.44 -4.23 -2.46
CA ARG A 68 10.02 -4.59 -1.17
C ARG A 68 9.25 -5.75 -0.52
N ALA A 69 7.93 -5.71 -0.60
CA ALA A 69 7.09 -6.77 -0.07
C ALA A 69 7.38 -8.11 -0.75
N GLN A 70 7.52 -8.10 -2.07
CA GLN A 70 7.88 -9.32 -2.81
C GLN A 70 9.23 -9.85 -2.36
N ALA A 71 10.20 -8.96 -2.18
CA ALA A 71 11.53 -9.34 -1.72
C ALA A 71 11.48 -9.96 -0.31
N ILE A 72 10.68 -9.39 0.58
CA ILE A 72 10.52 -9.93 1.95
C ILE A 72 9.94 -11.33 1.90
N VAL A 73 8.88 -11.55 1.13
CA VAL A 73 8.21 -12.84 1.01
C VAL A 73 9.16 -13.88 0.43
N GLN A 74 10.01 -13.52 -0.53
CA GLN A 74 10.96 -14.42 -1.15
C GLN A 74 12.24 -14.64 -0.34
N GLY A 75 12.38 -13.92 0.77
CA GLY A 75 13.59 -14.04 1.59
C GLY A 75 14.81 -13.33 1.03
N SER A 76 14.61 -12.41 0.09
CA SER A 76 15.69 -11.63 -0.49
C SER A 76 16.27 -10.65 0.54
N PRO A 77 17.58 -10.33 0.48
CA PRO A 77 18.19 -9.38 1.42
C PRO A 77 17.88 -7.91 1.13
N TYR A 78 17.02 -7.61 0.18
CA TYR A 78 16.73 -6.23 -0.21
C TYR A 78 16.22 -5.39 0.96
N HIS A 79 15.28 -5.93 1.75
CA HIS A 79 14.73 -5.20 2.89
C HIS A 79 15.64 -5.33 4.10
N ARG A 80 15.91 -4.20 4.74
CA ARG A 80 16.64 -4.15 6.01
C ARG A 80 15.77 -3.40 7.01
N ALA A 81 15.51 -4.06 8.11
CA ALA A 81 14.71 -3.49 9.19
C ALA A 81 15.47 -2.38 9.92
#